data_3bd7ccb502232798e75eea8bd88010ea
#
_entry.id   3bd7ccb502232798e75eea8bd88010ea
#
_cell.length_a   1.000
_cell.length_b   1.000
_cell.length_c   1.000
_cell.angle_alpha   90.00
_cell.angle_beta   90.00
_cell.angle_gamma   90.00
#
_symmetry.space_group_name_H-M   'P 1'
#
loop_
_entity.id
_entity.type
_entity.pdbx_description
1 polymer ?
#
loop_
_entity_poly.entity_id
_entity_poly.type
_entity_poly.pdbx_seq_one_letter_code
_entity_poly.pdbx_strand_id
1 'polypeptide(L)'
;MTTAASPIDPITGVLEAFASHDVVAICDGGHGCEQAYAFRISLIRDARFAHMVNDIVVESGNSLYQEMMDRFVAGEDVPEDTLRQAWQNTTQPHDVWDRPVFEGLFREVREVNTSLPKDRQIRILLGDPPIDWSKISSAEDLVEAWNAAGGRDSWPVRIIQREVLAKRRRALVIYGGMHLLRKNLYWQAKNQELVNHQFNPLPDGIVSLLQSQRIEVFSVWVPVFVDPATLQADVTSWPTPSLAHIRGTPLGEASFRSYYPHPIFTRHDDGIEEIYVDPIRSPVMQEQFDAILYLGPPTALTWSQLSPTLV
;
A
#
# COMPACT_ATOMS: atom_id res chain seq x y z
N MET A 1 -25.30 6.90 20.84
CA MET A 1 -25.54 6.99 19.38
C MET A 1 -24.21 7.25 18.72
N THR A 2 -23.79 6.40 17.81
CA THR A 2 -22.57 6.62 17.01
C THR A 2 -22.82 7.78 16.07
N THR A 3 -21.85 8.70 15.97
CA THR A 3 -21.92 9.82 15.02
C THR A 3 -21.54 9.30 13.63
N ALA A 4 -22.23 9.72 12.58
CA ALA A 4 -21.85 9.38 11.22
C ALA A 4 -20.47 9.93 10.89
N ALA A 5 -19.70 9.19 10.07
CA ALA A 5 -18.43 9.68 9.55
C ALA A 5 -18.67 10.89 8.65
N SER A 6 -17.82 11.89 8.74
CA SER A 6 -17.92 13.11 7.94
C SER A 6 -16.76 13.21 6.97
N PRO A 7 -17.02 13.49 5.67
CA PRO A 7 -15.95 13.66 4.69
C PRO A 7 -15.22 14.98 4.91
N ILE A 8 -13.90 14.93 4.75
CA ILE A 8 -13.00 16.08 4.78
C ILE A 8 -12.15 16.11 3.49
N ASP A 9 -11.49 17.22 3.23
CA ASP A 9 -10.48 17.30 2.16
C ASP A 9 -9.39 16.25 2.39
N PRO A 10 -9.17 15.34 1.42
CA PRO A 10 -8.32 14.18 1.66
C PRO A 10 -6.83 14.54 1.75
N ILE A 11 -6.36 15.57 1.04
CA ILE A 11 -4.98 16.03 1.13
C ILE A 11 -4.71 16.60 2.52
N THR A 12 -5.60 17.48 2.98
CA THR A 12 -5.50 18.05 4.33
C THR A 12 -5.55 16.96 5.40
N GLY A 13 -6.48 16.01 5.31
CA GLY A 13 -6.60 14.93 6.29
C GLY A 13 -5.35 14.04 6.37
N VAL A 14 -4.74 13.70 5.24
CA VAL A 14 -3.47 12.95 5.22
C VAL A 14 -2.32 13.78 5.81
N LEU A 15 -2.22 15.03 5.45
CA LEU A 15 -1.15 15.90 5.97
C LEU A 15 -1.30 16.18 7.47
N GLU A 16 -2.52 16.36 7.97
CA GLU A 16 -2.77 16.51 9.41
C GLU A 16 -2.39 15.26 10.21
N ALA A 17 -2.50 14.06 9.64
CA ALA A 17 -2.05 12.83 10.29
C ALA A 17 -0.56 12.85 10.61
N PHE A 18 0.26 13.51 9.80
CA PHE A 18 1.69 13.69 10.05
C PHE A 18 2.01 14.65 11.22
N ALA A 19 1.02 15.38 11.76
CA ALA A 19 1.25 16.18 12.96
C ALA A 19 1.51 15.32 14.21
N SER A 20 0.99 14.08 14.23
CA SER A 20 1.11 13.17 15.36
C SER A 20 1.75 11.81 15.02
N HIS A 21 2.02 11.53 13.75
CA HIS A 21 2.59 10.25 13.30
C HIS A 21 3.79 10.49 12.38
N ASP A 22 4.87 9.76 12.61
CA ASP A 22 6.03 9.77 11.71
C ASP A 22 5.80 8.88 10.48
N VAL A 23 4.84 7.96 10.55
CA VAL A 23 4.47 7.05 9.46
C VAL A 23 2.97 7.13 9.21
N VAL A 24 2.61 7.47 7.98
CA VAL A 24 1.24 7.41 7.47
C VAL A 24 1.19 6.39 6.35
N ALA A 25 0.30 5.41 6.43
CA ALA A 25 0.17 4.34 5.47
C ALA A 25 -1.16 4.46 4.70
N ILE A 26 -1.10 4.44 3.39
CA ILE A 26 -2.28 4.49 2.52
C ILE A 26 -2.31 3.24 1.65
N CYS A 27 -3.43 2.52 1.70
CA CYS A 27 -3.68 1.42 0.77
C CYS A 27 -3.57 1.91 -0.67
N ASP A 28 -2.93 1.14 -1.54
CA ASP A 28 -2.75 1.53 -2.94
C ASP A 28 -4.06 1.52 -3.75
N GLY A 29 -5.14 0.99 -3.20
CA GLY A 29 -6.45 0.98 -3.82
C GLY A 29 -6.59 -0.08 -4.92
N GLY A 30 -5.89 -1.20 -4.79
CA GLY A 30 -5.75 -2.22 -5.83
C GLY A 30 -4.75 -1.81 -6.90
N HIS A 31 -3.87 -2.73 -7.23
CA HIS A 31 -2.72 -2.44 -8.10
C HIS A 31 -3.15 -1.86 -9.45
N GLY A 32 -2.75 -0.61 -9.71
CA GLY A 32 -3.05 0.10 -10.94
C GLY A 32 -4.32 0.96 -10.96
N CYS A 33 -5.01 1.18 -9.82
CA CYS A 33 -6.18 2.09 -9.76
C CYS A 33 -5.77 3.53 -10.13
N GLU A 34 -6.36 4.07 -11.20
CA GLU A 34 -6.00 5.38 -11.74
C GLU A 34 -6.43 6.53 -10.83
N GLN A 35 -7.56 6.42 -10.14
CA GLN A 35 -8.03 7.43 -9.19
C GLN A 35 -7.15 7.49 -7.95
N ALA A 36 -6.67 6.33 -7.47
CA ALA A 36 -5.72 6.27 -6.35
C ALA A 36 -4.38 6.89 -6.74
N TYR A 37 -3.90 6.65 -7.97
CA TYR A 37 -2.72 7.31 -8.52
C TYR A 37 -2.92 8.82 -8.62
N ALA A 38 -4.01 9.29 -9.22
CA ALA A 38 -4.31 10.71 -9.36
C ALA A 38 -4.35 11.44 -8.00
N PHE A 39 -4.93 10.81 -6.98
CA PHE A 39 -4.90 11.34 -5.62
C PHE A 39 -3.47 11.46 -5.08
N ARG A 40 -2.63 10.44 -5.23
CA ARG A 40 -1.23 10.46 -4.76
C ARG A 40 -0.43 11.55 -5.44
N ILE A 41 -0.60 11.74 -6.74
CA ILE A 41 0.04 12.82 -7.47
C ILE A 41 -0.40 14.19 -6.95
N SER A 42 -1.70 14.37 -6.70
CA SER A 42 -2.23 15.60 -6.13
C SER A 42 -1.68 15.87 -4.71
N LEU A 43 -1.53 14.82 -3.90
CA LEU A 43 -0.94 14.89 -2.56
C LEU A 43 0.54 15.27 -2.63
N ILE A 44 1.33 14.67 -3.51
CA ILE A 44 2.77 14.92 -3.65
C ILE A 44 3.03 16.33 -4.19
N ARG A 45 2.17 16.84 -5.07
CA ARG A 45 2.22 18.21 -5.62
C ARG A 45 1.80 19.30 -4.63
N ASP A 46 1.09 18.95 -3.56
CA ASP A 46 0.72 19.93 -2.55
C ASP A 46 1.97 20.54 -1.90
N ALA A 47 2.06 21.85 -1.89
CA ALA A 47 3.25 22.56 -1.39
C ALA A 47 3.60 22.21 0.07
N ARG A 48 2.62 21.79 0.87
CA ARG A 48 2.81 21.36 2.26
C ARG A 48 3.50 19.99 2.36
N PHE A 49 3.35 19.12 1.34
CA PHE A 49 3.82 17.75 1.39
C PHE A 49 5.33 17.66 1.68
N ALA A 50 6.16 18.30 0.87
CA ALA A 50 7.62 18.29 1.03
C ALA A 50 8.13 18.96 2.32
N HIS A 51 7.27 19.75 3.01
CA HIS A 51 7.57 20.29 4.33
C HIS A 51 7.29 19.30 5.45
N MET A 52 6.42 18.34 5.23
CA MET A 52 5.94 17.40 6.25
C MET A 52 6.46 15.98 6.04
N VAL A 53 6.72 15.58 4.80
CA VAL A 53 7.07 14.21 4.39
C VAL A 53 8.43 14.21 3.69
N ASN A 54 9.30 13.33 4.10
CA ASN A 54 10.65 13.21 3.56
C ASN A 54 10.81 12.01 2.62
N ASP A 55 10.08 10.95 2.90
CA ASP A 55 10.26 9.67 2.22
C ASP A 55 8.90 9.08 1.80
N ILE A 56 8.86 8.41 0.65
CA ILE A 56 7.71 7.62 0.20
C ILE A 56 8.20 6.18 0.09
N VAL A 57 7.64 5.28 0.89
CA VAL A 57 7.95 3.84 0.85
C VAL A 57 6.91 3.16 -0.03
N VAL A 58 7.36 2.46 -1.07
CA VAL A 58 6.47 1.84 -2.06
C VAL A 58 6.66 0.33 -2.15
N GLU A 59 5.57 -0.40 -2.39
CA GLU A 59 5.60 -1.83 -2.68
C GLU A 59 6.17 -2.13 -4.08
N SER A 60 5.88 -1.26 -5.04
CA SER A 60 6.22 -1.41 -6.45
C SER A 60 7.70 -1.15 -6.76
N GLY A 61 8.62 -1.64 -5.95
CA GLY A 61 10.03 -1.38 -6.19
C GLY A 61 10.99 -2.29 -5.45
N ASN A 62 11.82 -3.01 -6.23
CA ASN A 62 12.88 -3.87 -5.70
C ASN A 62 14.02 -3.03 -5.10
N SER A 63 14.27 -3.17 -3.81
CA SER A 63 15.27 -2.38 -3.07
C SER A 63 16.74 -2.64 -3.51
N LEU A 64 17.00 -3.66 -4.30
CA LEU A 64 18.29 -3.84 -4.96
C LEU A 64 18.67 -2.60 -5.81
N TYR A 65 17.69 -1.91 -6.36
CA TYR A 65 17.87 -0.74 -7.21
C TYR A 65 17.75 0.60 -6.47
N GLN A 66 17.86 0.60 -5.13
CA GLN A 66 17.67 1.82 -4.34
C GLN A 66 18.60 2.96 -4.72
N GLU A 67 19.90 2.68 -4.89
CA GLU A 67 20.90 3.70 -5.26
C GLU A 67 20.57 4.34 -6.62
N MET A 68 20.15 3.54 -7.58
CA MET A 68 19.72 4.02 -8.89
C MET A 68 18.47 4.92 -8.77
N MET A 69 17.48 4.52 -7.96
CA MET A 69 16.27 5.31 -7.73
C MET A 69 16.58 6.63 -7.02
N ASP A 70 17.47 6.63 -6.01
CA ASP A 70 17.92 7.85 -5.33
C ASP A 70 18.52 8.86 -6.32
N ARG A 71 19.37 8.41 -7.24
CA ARG A 71 19.95 9.23 -8.31
C ARG A 71 18.89 9.76 -9.27
N PHE A 72 17.96 8.90 -9.68
CA PHE A 72 16.88 9.27 -10.59
C PHE A 72 16.00 10.39 -10.01
N VAL A 73 15.50 10.22 -8.79
CA VAL A 73 14.63 11.24 -8.17
C VAL A 73 15.35 12.51 -7.77
N ALA A 74 16.70 12.45 -7.62
CA ALA A 74 17.55 13.63 -7.41
C ALA A 74 17.84 14.42 -8.70
N GLY A 75 17.37 13.93 -9.86
CA GLY A 75 17.47 14.62 -11.14
C GLY A 75 18.56 14.11 -12.08
N GLU A 76 19.30 13.04 -11.73
CA GLU A 76 20.29 12.47 -12.63
C GLU A 76 19.62 11.68 -13.78
N ASP A 77 20.31 11.64 -14.92
CA ASP A 77 19.85 10.84 -16.04
C ASP A 77 20.15 9.36 -15.79
N VAL A 78 19.10 8.57 -15.83
CA VAL A 78 19.14 7.11 -15.72
C VAL A 78 18.53 6.54 -17.00
N PRO A 79 19.20 5.61 -17.69
CA PRO A 79 18.63 4.95 -18.87
C PRO A 79 17.29 4.29 -18.54
N GLU A 80 16.32 4.43 -19.42
CA GLU A 80 14.95 3.94 -19.26
C GLU A 80 14.90 2.44 -18.89
N ASP A 81 15.62 1.61 -19.68
CA ASP A 81 15.66 0.16 -19.46
C ASP A 81 16.28 -0.22 -18.10
N THR A 82 17.19 0.61 -17.59
CA THR A 82 17.77 0.42 -16.24
C THR A 82 16.77 0.83 -15.18
N LEU A 83 16.10 1.95 -15.36
CA LEU A 83 15.10 2.46 -14.42
C LEU A 83 13.94 1.47 -14.24
N ARG A 84 13.45 0.88 -15.34
CA ARG A 84 12.34 -0.09 -15.33
C ARG A 84 12.63 -1.34 -14.49
N GLN A 85 13.88 -1.74 -14.35
CA GLN A 85 14.27 -2.88 -13.52
C GLN A 85 13.80 -2.72 -12.07
N ALA A 86 13.66 -1.49 -11.56
CA ALA A 86 13.21 -1.24 -10.21
C ALA A 86 11.82 -1.83 -9.94
N TRP A 87 10.88 -1.74 -10.89
CA TRP A 87 9.53 -2.25 -10.71
C TRP A 87 9.23 -3.54 -11.48
N GLN A 88 10.00 -3.86 -12.52
CA GLN A 88 9.86 -5.13 -13.25
C GLN A 88 10.48 -6.31 -12.50
N ASN A 89 11.56 -6.10 -11.74
CA ASN A 89 12.31 -7.15 -11.06
C ASN A 89 11.94 -7.28 -9.57
N THR A 90 10.67 -7.09 -9.23
CA THR A 90 10.16 -7.28 -7.87
C THR A 90 9.91 -8.76 -7.56
N THR A 91 9.47 -9.06 -6.34
CA THR A 91 8.99 -10.40 -5.95
C THR A 91 7.62 -10.75 -6.54
N GLN A 92 6.94 -9.79 -7.14
CA GLN A 92 5.68 -9.98 -7.85
C GLN A 92 5.93 -10.25 -9.35
N PRO A 93 4.98 -10.89 -10.05
CA PRO A 93 5.03 -11.02 -11.51
C PRO A 93 5.17 -9.65 -12.20
N HIS A 94 5.87 -9.62 -13.34
CA HIS A 94 6.13 -8.38 -14.09
C HIS A 94 4.87 -7.57 -14.42
N ASP A 95 3.76 -8.23 -14.70
CA ASP A 95 2.49 -7.61 -15.08
C ASP A 95 1.78 -6.90 -13.91
N VAL A 96 2.23 -7.06 -12.68
CA VAL A 96 1.64 -6.35 -11.53
C VAL A 96 2.02 -4.87 -11.56
N TRP A 97 3.32 -4.57 -11.71
CA TRP A 97 3.85 -3.21 -11.55
C TRP A 97 4.22 -2.51 -12.86
N ASP A 98 4.33 -3.22 -13.97
CA ASP A 98 4.69 -2.59 -15.25
C ASP A 98 3.49 -1.88 -15.88
N ARG A 99 3.05 -0.83 -15.21
CA ARG A 99 1.93 0.04 -15.60
C ARG A 99 2.33 1.50 -15.48
N PRO A 100 1.85 2.38 -16.37
CA PRO A 100 2.19 3.81 -16.38
C PRO A 100 1.97 4.52 -15.03
N VAL A 101 1.00 4.09 -14.23
CA VAL A 101 0.73 4.72 -12.92
C VAL A 101 1.84 4.52 -11.90
N PHE A 102 2.61 3.44 -11.96
CA PHE A 102 3.72 3.22 -11.02
C PHE A 102 4.96 3.99 -11.49
N GLU A 103 5.31 3.89 -12.76
CA GLU A 103 6.38 4.68 -13.34
C GLU A 103 6.11 6.18 -13.18
N GLY A 104 4.87 6.61 -13.43
CA GLY A 104 4.44 8.00 -13.28
C GLY A 104 4.66 8.56 -11.87
N LEU A 105 4.50 7.75 -10.82
CA LEU A 105 4.77 8.16 -9.44
C LEU A 105 6.26 8.53 -9.25
N PHE A 106 7.18 7.74 -9.78
CA PHE A 106 8.62 7.99 -9.68
C PHE A 106 9.02 9.26 -10.46
N ARG A 107 8.45 9.43 -11.66
CA ARG A 107 8.68 10.63 -12.48
C ARG A 107 8.11 11.89 -11.83
N GLU A 108 6.95 11.79 -11.19
CA GLU A 108 6.34 12.91 -10.47
C GLU A 108 7.20 13.38 -9.29
N VAL A 109 7.72 12.46 -8.49
CA VAL A 109 8.62 12.82 -7.39
C VAL A 109 9.89 13.48 -7.92
N ARG A 110 10.46 12.98 -9.03
CA ARG A 110 11.59 13.65 -9.71
C ARG A 110 11.23 15.07 -10.13
N GLU A 111 10.06 15.28 -10.73
CA GLU A 111 9.62 16.60 -11.18
C GLU A 111 9.44 17.57 -9.99
N VAL A 112 8.77 17.14 -8.93
CA VAL A 112 8.61 17.96 -7.72
C VAL A 112 9.96 18.33 -7.12
N ASN A 113 10.90 17.39 -7.08
CA ASN A 113 12.24 17.59 -6.55
C ASN A 113 13.05 18.63 -7.32
N THR A 114 12.75 18.90 -8.61
CA THR A 114 13.45 19.96 -9.38
C THR A 114 13.24 21.35 -8.80
N SER A 115 12.09 21.56 -8.14
CA SER A 115 11.72 22.83 -7.51
C SER A 115 12.15 22.93 -6.04
N LEU A 116 12.64 21.84 -5.44
CA LEU A 116 12.98 21.77 -4.04
C LEU A 116 14.50 21.91 -3.81
N PRO A 117 14.92 22.57 -2.72
CA PRO A 117 16.31 22.54 -2.31
C PRO A 117 16.71 21.10 -1.91
N LYS A 118 17.97 20.74 -2.08
CA LYS A 118 18.46 19.35 -1.91
C LYS A 118 18.12 18.73 -0.55
N ASP A 119 18.11 19.50 0.52
CA ASP A 119 17.79 19.05 1.87
C ASP A 119 16.28 18.85 2.11
N ARG A 120 15.45 19.26 1.15
CA ARG A 120 14.01 19.10 1.17
C ARG A 120 13.48 18.12 0.11
N GLN A 121 14.36 17.58 -0.72
CA GLN A 121 13.97 16.61 -1.74
C GLN A 121 13.36 15.36 -1.11
N ILE A 122 12.30 14.88 -1.74
CA ILE A 122 11.57 13.67 -1.35
C ILE A 122 12.35 12.47 -1.89
N ARG A 123 12.55 11.44 -1.07
CA ARG A 123 13.11 10.17 -1.50
C ARG A 123 12.00 9.15 -1.75
N ILE A 124 12.24 8.26 -2.69
CA ILE A 124 11.45 7.03 -2.83
C ILE A 124 12.27 5.89 -2.24
N LEU A 125 11.71 5.20 -1.27
CA LEU A 125 12.29 4.01 -0.68
C LEU A 125 11.59 2.78 -1.28
N LEU A 126 12.35 2.00 -2.04
CA LEU A 126 11.86 0.79 -2.70
C LEU A 126 11.69 -0.30 -1.64
N GLY A 127 10.48 -0.74 -1.41
CA GLY A 127 10.12 -1.55 -0.25
C GLY A 127 10.06 -3.06 -0.52
N ASP A 128 10.09 -3.48 -1.78
CA ASP A 128 10.16 -4.91 -2.09
C ASP A 128 11.57 -5.46 -1.79
N PRO A 129 11.71 -6.71 -1.30
CA PRO A 129 13.00 -7.31 -0.98
C PRO A 129 14.04 -7.24 -2.12
N PRO A 130 15.35 -7.18 -1.80
CA PRO A 130 16.42 -7.03 -2.79
C PRO A 130 16.72 -8.34 -3.53
N ILE A 131 15.81 -8.77 -4.40
CA ILE A 131 15.97 -9.98 -5.19
C ILE A 131 16.84 -9.69 -6.42
N ASP A 132 17.96 -10.40 -6.51
CA ASP A 132 18.82 -10.41 -7.69
C ASP A 132 18.42 -11.58 -8.60
N TRP A 133 17.54 -11.31 -9.55
CA TRP A 133 17.02 -12.33 -10.47
C TRP A 133 18.09 -13.01 -11.32
N SER A 134 19.27 -12.39 -11.49
CA SER A 134 20.40 -13.04 -12.20
C SER A 134 20.99 -14.22 -11.41
N LYS A 135 20.68 -14.31 -10.12
CA LYS A 135 21.13 -15.38 -9.22
C LYS A 135 20.03 -16.40 -8.91
N ILE A 136 18.81 -16.17 -9.38
CA ILE A 136 17.68 -17.07 -9.15
C ILE A 136 17.58 -18.03 -10.33
N SER A 137 17.87 -19.29 -10.10
CA SER A 137 17.78 -20.37 -11.09
C SER A 137 16.75 -21.44 -10.75
N SER A 138 16.27 -21.45 -9.51
CA SER A 138 15.28 -22.38 -9.01
C SER A 138 14.30 -21.73 -8.04
N ALA A 139 13.21 -22.41 -7.71
CA ALA A 139 12.27 -21.98 -6.68
C ALA A 139 12.93 -21.94 -5.29
N GLU A 140 13.85 -22.84 -5.03
CA GLU A 140 14.64 -22.91 -3.79
C GLU A 140 15.51 -21.67 -3.61
N ASP A 141 16.20 -21.21 -4.68
CA ASP A 141 17.02 -19.97 -4.65
C ASP A 141 16.13 -18.77 -4.28
N LEU A 142 14.92 -18.69 -4.85
CA LEU A 142 13.98 -17.60 -4.55
C LEU A 142 13.53 -17.63 -3.09
N VAL A 143 13.22 -18.82 -2.56
CA VAL A 143 12.83 -19.01 -1.16
C VAL A 143 13.97 -18.63 -0.22
N GLU A 144 15.22 -19.01 -0.55
CA GLU A 144 16.41 -18.65 0.24
C GLU A 144 16.61 -17.12 0.25
N ALA A 145 16.57 -16.47 -0.90
CA ALA A 145 16.69 -15.02 -1.02
C ALA A 145 15.58 -14.28 -0.25
N TRP A 146 14.35 -14.79 -0.33
CA TRP A 146 13.21 -14.27 0.42
C TRP A 146 13.39 -14.39 1.93
N ASN A 147 13.84 -15.56 2.41
CA ASN A 147 14.08 -15.80 3.83
C ASN A 147 15.24 -14.92 4.35
N ALA A 148 16.30 -14.75 3.55
CA ALA A 148 17.43 -13.86 3.88
C ALA A 148 16.96 -12.40 4.04
N ALA A 149 15.98 -11.98 3.24
CA ALA A 149 15.34 -10.67 3.39
C ALA A 149 14.38 -10.61 4.61
N GLY A 150 14.03 -11.74 5.23
CA GLY A 150 13.11 -11.83 6.36
C GLY A 150 11.62 -11.73 5.97
N GLY A 151 11.31 -11.90 4.67
CA GLY A 151 9.98 -11.84 4.11
C GLY A 151 9.55 -10.46 3.64
N ARG A 152 8.44 -10.43 2.87
CA ARG A 152 7.94 -9.21 2.19
C ARG A 152 7.58 -8.08 3.14
N ASP A 153 6.95 -8.37 4.26
CA ASP A 153 6.47 -7.33 5.19
C ASP A 153 7.54 -6.89 6.19
N SER A 154 8.44 -7.80 6.59
CA SER A 154 9.54 -7.46 7.49
C SER A 154 10.61 -6.60 6.81
N TRP A 155 10.78 -6.70 5.49
CA TRP A 155 11.77 -5.92 4.77
C TRP A 155 11.45 -4.41 4.78
N PRO A 156 10.26 -3.95 4.34
CA PRO A 156 9.91 -2.53 4.42
C PRO A 156 9.89 -2.01 5.86
N VAL A 157 9.54 -2.83 6.85
CA VAL A 157 9.64 -2.43 8.27
C VAL A 157 11.08 -2.07 8.62
N ARG A 158 12.07 -2.88 8.24
CA ARG A 158 13.49 -2.58 8.45
C ARG A 158 13.94 -1.31 7.71
N ILE A 159 13.44 -1.09 6.49
CA ILE A 159 13.70 0.14 5.74
C ILE A 159 13.14 1.35 6.50
N ILE A 160 11.88 1.29 6.92
CA ILE A 160 11.23 2.37 7.68
C ILE A 160 12.01 2.68 8.95
N GLN A 161 12.42 1.65 9.69
CA GLN A 161 13.21 1.85 10.93
C GLN A 161 14.56 2.52 10.66
N ARG A 162 15.32 2.02 9.68
CA ARG A 162 16.69 2.46 9.41
C ARG A 162 16.73 3.80 8.67
N GLU A 163 15.89 3.96 7.66
CA GLU A 163 15.96 5.10 6.75
C GLU A 163 15.07 6.27 7.15
N VAL A 164 13.99 6.01 7.87
CA VAL A 164 13.02 7.01 8.30
C VAL A 164 13.18 7.32 9.78
N LEU A 165 12.78 6.39 10.65
CA LEU A 165 12.65 6.66 12.09
C LEU A 165 13.99 6.91 12.77
N ALA A 166 15.03 6.13 12.48
CA ALA A 166 16.37 6.35 13.03
C ALA A 166 16.96 7.71 12.62
N LYS A 167 16.51 8.26 11.50
CA LYS A 167 16.93 9.57 10.98
C LYS A 167 15.96 10.69 11.35
N ARG A 168 14.94 10.42 12.18
CA ARG A 168 13.89 11.37 12.58
C ARG A 168 13.18 11.99 11.39
N ARG A 169 12.90 11.19 10.38
CA ARG A 169 12.20 11.56 9.17
C ARG A 169 10.75 11.06 9.22
N ARG A 170 9.92 11.51 8.29
CA ARG A 170 8.53 11.08 8.15
C ARG A 170 8.32 10.42 6.80
N ALA A 171 7.52 9.35 6.78
CA ALA A 171 7.27 8.62 5.56
C ALA A 171 5.78 8.41 5.27
N LEU A 172 5.41 8.59 4.00
CA LEU A 172 4.22 8.04 3.41
C LEU A 172 4.50 6.61 2.93
N VAL A 173 3.72 5.64 3.39
CA VAL A 173 3.82 4.22 2.98
C VAL A 173 2.67 3.90 2.04
N ILE A 174 2.97 3.40 0.84
CA ILE A 174 1.99 3.03 -0.19
C ILE A 174 2.15 1.54 -0.49
N TYR A 175 1.19 0.75 -0.02
CA TYR A 175 1.21 -0.71 -0.12
C TYR A 175 -0.18 -1.27 -0.36
N GLY A 176 -0.26 -2.48 -0.89
CA GLY A 176 -1.51 -3.23 -0.93
C GLY A 176 -2.14 -3.34 0.46
N GLY A 177 -3.46 -3.20 0.54
CA GLY A 177 -4.15 -3.07 1.83
C GLY A 177 -3.93 -4.25 2.78
N MET A 178 -3.67 -5.44 2.25
CA MET A 178 -3.39 -6.63 3.07
C MET A 178 -2.08 -6.52 3.86
N HIS A 179 -1.09 -5.78 3.34
CA HIS A 179 0.17 -5.49 4.03
C HIS A 179 0.03 -4.44 5.15
N LEU A 180 -1.10 -3.71 5.18
CA LEU A 180 -1.34 -2.62 6.11
C LEU A 180 -2.30 -2.99 7.26
N LEU A 181 -2.67 -4.25 7.38
CA LEU A 181 -3.54 -4.73 8.45
C LEU A 181 -2.85 -4.62 9.82
N ARG A 182 -3.62 -4.22 10.84
CA ARG A 182 -3.20 -4.20 12.24
C ARG A 182 -3.41 -5.53 12.93
N LYS A 183 -4.50 -6.22 12.57
CA LYS A 183 -4.86 -7.51 13.11
C LYS A 183 -4.86 -8.56 12.02
N ASN A 184 -4.35 -9.72 12.35
CA ASN A 184 -4.36 -10.85 11.45
C ASN A 184 -5.79 -11.28 11.11
N LEU A 185 -5.98 -11.71 9.87
CA LEU A 185 -7.24 -12.24 9.39
C LEU A 185 -7.24 -13.76 9.47
N TYR A 186 -8.42 -14.31 9.73
CA TYR A 186 -8.69 -15.72 9.55
C TYR A 186 -9.39 -15.94 8.22
N TRP A 187 -9.10 -17.04 7.58
CA TRP A 187 -9.60 -17.39 6.27
C TRP A 187 -10.38 -18.69 6.32
N GLN A 188 -11.39 -18.79 5.50
CA GLN A 188 -12.16 -20.01 5.33
C GLN A 188 -12.33 -20.31 3.83
N ALA A 189 -12.36 -21.61 3.50
CA ALA A 189 -12.70 -22.09 2.17
C ALA A 189 -14.18 -21.85 1.86
N LYS A 190 -14.57 -22.01 0.60
CA LYS A 190 -15.95 -21.84 0.14
C LYS A 190 -16.96 -22.75 0.84
N ASN A 191 -16.53 -23.93 1.29
CA ASN A 191 -17.33 -24.88 2.09
C ASN A 191 -17.41 -24.51 3.57
N GLN A 192 -16.90 -23.35 4.00
CA GLN A 192 -16.81 -22.84 5.37
C GLN A 192 -15.83 -23.59 6.29
N GLU A 193 -15.03 -24.51 5.78
CA GLU A 193 -13.92 -25.08 6.54
C GLU A 193 -12.79 -24.07 6.69
N LEU A 194 -12.14 -24.07 7.86
CA LEU A 194 -10.98 -23.22 8.09
C LEU A 194 -9.82 -23.72 7.24
N VAL A 195 -9.23 -22.81 6.48
CA VAL A 195 -8.07 -23.08 5.66
C VAL A 195 -6.85 -23.38 6.52
N ASN A 196 -6.03 -24.28 6.05
CA ASN A 196 -4.87 -24.87 6.69
C ASN A 196 -3.97 -23.84 7.38
N HIS A 197 -3.30 -24.25 8.43
CA HIS A 197 -2.46 -23.51 9.37
C HIS A 197 -1.46 -22.53 8.74
N GLN A 198 -1.08 -22.68 7.50
CA GLN A 198 -0.11 -21.83 6.81
C GLN A 198 -0.65 -20.42 6.51
N PHE A 199 -1.97 -20.26 6.46
CA PHE A 199 -2.66 -19.01 6.16
C PHE A 199 -3.63 -18.55 7.26
N ASN A 200 -3.60 -19.20 8.41
CA ASN A 200 -4.60 -18.97 9.44
C ASN A 200 -3.99 -18.89 10.86
N PRO A 201 -3.71 -17.72 11.42
CA PRO A 201 -3.90 -16.38 10.82
C PRO A 201 -2.83 -16.04 9.78
N LEU A 202 -3.09 -15.03 8.95
CA LEU A 202 -2.06 -14.47 8.06
C LEU A 202 -0.86 -13.97 8.88
N PRO A 203 0.36 -14.03 8.31
CA PRO A 203 1.52 -13.38 8.91
C PRO A 203 1.27 -11.89 9.19
N ASP A 204 1.97 -11.36 10.19
CA ASP A 204 1.89 -9.93 10.53
C ASP A 204 2.28 -9.05 9.33
N GLY A 205 1.43 -8.07 9.01
CA GLY A 205 1.70 -7.06 8.01
C GLY A 205 2.58 -5.92 8.55
N ILE A 206 2.93 -4.97 7.68
CA ILE A 206 3.83 -3.84 7.99
C ILE A 206 3.34 -3.06 9.21
N VAL A 207 2.05 -2.71 9.25
CA VAL A 207 1.50 -1.90 10.35
C VAL A 207 1.49 -2.69 11.66
N SER A 208 1.08 -3.98 11.62
CA SER A 208 1.13 -4.86 12.78
C SER A 208 2.55 -5.00 13.35
N LEU A 209 3.54 -5.22 12.48
CA LEU A 209 4.96 -5.32 12.86
C LEU A 209 5.51 -4.01 13.46
N LEU A 210 5.15 -2.85 12.91
CA LEU A 210 5.55 -1.56 13.48
C LEU A 210 4.91 -1.31 14.84
N GLN A 211 3.61 -1.59 14.99
CA GLN A 211 2.89 -1.42 16.26
C GLN A 211 3.38 -2.37 17.35
N SER A 212 3.79 -3.59 17.02
CA SER A 212 4.42 -4.52 17.97
C SER A 212 5.70 -3.93 18.61
N GLN A 213 6.32 -2.97 17.93
CA GLN A 213 7.50 -2.23 18.37
C GLN A 213 7.16 -0.85 18.93
N ARG A 214 5.87 -0.58 19.20
CA ARG A 214 5.36 0.70 19.77
C ARG A 214 5.54 1.89 18.82
N ILE A 215 5.55 1.64 17.51
CA ILE A 215 5.57 2.68 16.49
C ILE A 215 4.12 2.87 16.02
N GLU A 216 3.57 4.04 16.31
CA GLU A 216 2.22 4.38 15.89
C GLU A 216 2.19 4.72 14.40
N VAL A 217 1.22 4.13 13.69
CA VAL A 217 1.01 4.35 12.26
C VAL A 217 -0.42 4.79 12.05
N PHE A 218 -0.62 5.92 11.37
CA PHE A 218 -1.93 6.28 10.86
C PHE A 218 -2.18 5.54 9.54
N SER A 219 -3.23 4.74 9.47
CA SER A 219 -3.49 3.91 8.30
C SER A 219 -4.83 4.21 7.66
N VAL A 220 -4.84 4.24 6.32
CA VAL A 220 -5.98 4.62 5.49
C VAL A 220 -6.34 3.50 4.53
N TRP A 221 -7.57 3.04 4.61
CA TRP A 221 -8.14 2.08 3.67
C TRP A 221 -8.70 2.78 2.43
N VAL A 222 -8.54 2.16 1.26
CA VAL A 222 -9.14 2.62 0.00
C VAL A 222 -10.13 1.56 -0.48
N PRO A 223 -11.45 1.80 -0.40
CA PRO A 223 -12.49 0.81 -0.65
C PRO A 223 -12.78 0.66 -2.16
N VAL A 224 -11.87 0.06 -2.92
CA VAL A 224 -12.04 -0.11 -4.39
C VAL A 224 -12.79 -1.39 -4.78
N PHE A 225 -12.76 -2.42 -3.92
CA PHE A 225 -13.38 -3.72 -4.19
C PHE A 225 -14.60 -3.99 -3.31
N VAL A 226 -15.08 -2.99 -2.60
CA VAL A 226 -16.27 -3.14 -1.76
C VAL A 226 -17.52 -3.27 -2.63
N ASP A 227 -18.46 -4.11 -2.18
CA ASP A 227 -19.77 -4.14 -2.78
C ASP A 227 -20.43 -2.76 -2.60
N PRO A 228 -20.88 -2.09 -3.68
CA PRO A 228 -21.56 -0.78 -3.58
C PRO A 228 -22.69 -0.75 -2.56
N ALA A 229 -23.42 -1.86 -2.38
CA ALA A 229 -24.47 -1.97 -1.39
C ALA A 229 -23.96 -1.96 0.07
N THR A 230 -22.68 -2.25 0.29
CA THR A 230 -22.03 -2.19 1.61
C THR A 230 -21.68 -0.75 1.99
N LEU A 231 -21.34 0.08 1.01
CA LEU A 231 -21.13 1.51 1.25
C LEU A 231 -22.48 2.12 1.66
N GLN A 232 -22.50 2.69 2.86
CA GLN A 232 -23.69 3.37 3.35
C GLN A 232 -24.09 4.49 2.37
N ALA A 233 -25.37 4.76 2.26
CA ALA A 233 -25.89 5.78 1.33
C ALA A 233 -25.18 7.15 1.52
N ASP A 234 -24.77 7.45 2.74
CA ASP A 234 -24.05 8.68 3.06
C ASP A 234 -22.70 8.77 2.36
N VAL A 235 -21.95 7.66 2.27
CA VAL A 235 -20.62 7.63 1.62
C VAL A 235 -20.73 7.87 0.12
N THR A 236 -21.76 7.34 -0.52
CA THR A 236 -21.97 7.51 -1.97
C THR A 236 -22.29 8.95 -2.35
N SER A 237 -22.72 9.77 -1.38
CA SER A 237 -23.00 11.21 -1.58
C SER A 237 -21.80 12.12 -1.29
N TRP A 238 -20.68 11.58 -0.80
CA TRP A 238 -19.51 12.38 -0.45
C TRP A 238 -18.83 13.00 -1.68
N PRO A 239 -18.17 14.15 -1.51
CA PRO A 239 -17.26 14.67 -2.52
C PRO A 239 -16.20 13.64 -2.91
N THR A 240 -15.76 13.65 -4.16
CA THR A 240 -14.79 12.72 -4.70
C THR A 240 -13.55 13.47 -5.19
N PRO A 241 -12.35 13.20 -4.67
CA PRO A 241 -12.06 12.32 -3.54
C PRO A 241 -12.38 12.93 -2.17
N SER A 242 -12.56 12.11 -1.13
CA SER A 242 -12.68 12.58 0.26
C SER A 242 -12.10 11.56 1.24
N LEU A 243 -11.68 12.04 2.41
CA LEU A 243 -11.20 11.21 3.51
C LEU A 243 -12.16 11.33 4.69
N ALA A 244 -12.36 10.25 5.43
CA ALA A 244 -13.11 10.31 6.69
C ALA A 244 -12.47 9.44 7.76
N HIS A 245 -12.35 9.97 8.98
CA HIS A 245 -12.01 9.19 10.15
C HIS A 245 -13.18 8.26 10.49
N ILE A 246 -12.87 6.99 10.80
CA ILE A 246 -13.91 5.98 10.99
C ILE A 246 -14.08 5.52 12.44
N ARG A 247 -13.18 5.86 13.34
CA ARG A 247 -13.26 5.44 14.74
C ARG A 247 -14.52 5.98 15.41
N GLY A 248 -15.30 5.09 16.03
CA GLY A 248 -16.56 5.43 16.71
C GLY A 248 -17.70 5.78 15.77
N THR A 249 -17.60 5.43 14.50
CA THR A 249 -18.65 5.64 13.49
C THR A 249 -19.22 4.30 13.02
N PRO A 250 -20.42 4.25 12.41
CA PRO A 250 -20.96 3.03 11.82
C PRO A 250 -20.03 2.39 10.77
N LEU A 251 -19.25 3.19 10.03
CA LEU A 251 -18.23 2.68 9.10
C LEU A 251 -17.11 1.95 9.84
N GLY A 252 -16.67 2.49 10.97
CA GLY A 252 -15.64 1.88 11.80
C GLY A 252 -16.10 0.61 12.52
N GLU A 253 -17.38 0.52 12.87
CA GLU A 253 -17.99 -0.64 13.51
C GLU A 253 -18.35 -1.76 12.52
N ALA A 254 -18.34 -1.49 11.22
CA ALA A 254 -18.61 -2.48 10.20
C ALA A 254 -17.51 -3.56 10.16
N SER A 255 -17.90 -4.80 9.87
CA SER A 255 -16.95 -5.91 9.70
C SER A 255 -16.02 -5.66 8.51
N PHE A 256 -14.72 -5.89 8.67
CA PHE A 256 -13.75 -5.83 7.58
C PHE A 256 -14.14 -6.76 6.41
N ARG A 257 -14.76 -7.91 6.71
CA ARG A 257 -15.28 -8.84 5.70
C ARG A 257 -16.26 -8.16 4.72
N SER A 258 -17.04 -7.20 5.18
CA SER A 258 -17.98 -6.46 4.32
C SER A 258 -17.25 -5.53 3.34
N TYR A 259 -16.09 -5.02 3.74
CA TYR A 259 -15.23 -4.16 2.91
C TYR A 259 -14.25 -4.95 2.03
N TYR A 260 -14.04 -6.22 2.33
CA TYR A 260 -13.22 -7.13 1.54
C TYR A 260 -13.99 -8.44 1.28
N PRO A 261 -15.06 -8.42 0.44
CA PRO A 261 -15.92 -9.55 0.19
C PRO A 261 -15.32 -10.58 -0.77
N HIS A 262 -14.28 -10.21 -1.51
CA HIS A 262 -13.70 -11.04 -2.57
C HIS A 262 -12.80 -12.14 -2.01
N PRO A 263 -12.70 -13.27 -2.70
CA PRO A 263 -11.72 -14.29 -2.35
C PRO A 263 -10.32 -13.82 -2.70
N ILE A 264 -9.36 -14.39 -2.00
CA ILE A 264 -8.02 -14.55 -2.54
C ILE A 264 -7.86 -15.99 -3.04
N PHE A 265 -6.88 -16.20 -3.90
CA PHE A 265 -6.62 -17.50 -4.48
C PHE A 265 -5.35 -18.09 -3.87
N THR A 266 -5.45 -19.27 -3.31
CA THR A 266 -4.30 -20.04 -2.84
C THR A 266 -4.04 -21.19 -3.80
N ARG A 267 -2.76 -21.49 -4.06
CA ARG A 267 -2.36 -22.62 -4.88
C ARG A 267 -1.94 -23.78 -3.97
N HIS A 268 -2.52 -24.94 -4.18
CA HIS A 268 -2.16 -26.19 -3.56
C HIS A 268 -1.69 -27.18 -4.62
N ASP A 269 -1.12 -28.32 -4.22
CA ASP A 269 -0.65 -29.37 -5.14
C ASP A 269 -1.77 -29.95 -6.01
N ASP A 270 -3.01 -29.90 -5.53
CA ASP A 270 -4.22 -30.40 -6.17
C ASP A 270 -5.07 -29.33 -6.88
N GLY A 271 -4.63 -28.04 -6.86
CA GLY A 271 -5.34 -27.00 -7.57
C GLY A 271 -5.28 -25.60 -6.97
N ILE A 272 -6.23 -24.76 -7.38
CA ILE A 272 -6.41 -23.40 -6.87
C ILE A 272 -7.66 -23.39 -6.01
N GLU A 273 -7.55 -22.92 -4.79
CA GLU A 273 -8.65 -22.74 -3.86
C GLU A 273 -9.00 -21.27 -3.67
N GLU A 274 -10.31 -20.98 -3.64
CA GLU A 274 -10.85 -19.67 -3.24
C GLU A 274 -11.02 -19.62 -1.74
N ILE A 275 -10.37 -18.66 -1.09
CA ILE A 275 -10.53 -18.43 0.35
C ILE A 275 -11.04 -17.02 0.63
N TYR A 276 -11.83 -16.91 1.67
CA TYR A 276 -12.52 -15.67 2.09
C TYR A 276 -12.18 -15.33 3.52
N VAL A 277 -12.22 -14.04 3.86
CA VAL A 277 -12.12 -13.64 5.27
C VAL A 277 -13.25 -14.30 6.06
N ASP A 278 -12.91 -14.98 7.15
CA ASP A 278 -13.88 -15.62 8.05
C ASP A 278 -14.84 -14.56 8.63
N PRO A 279 -16.15 -14.62 8.39
CA PRO A 279 -17.09 -13.61 8.86
C PRO A 279 -17.28 -13.61 10.38
N ILE A 280 -17.00 -14.72 11.06
CA ILE A 280 -17.17 -14.84 12.52
C ILE A 280 -15.98 -14.21 13.26
N ARG A 281 -14.77 -14.30 12.68
CA ARG A 281 -13.52 -13.82 13.28
C ARG A 281 -13.00 -12.54 12.61
N SER A 282 -13.80 -11.96 11.69
CA SER A 282 -13.42 -10.72 11.03
C SER A 282 -13.37 -9.58 12.04
N PRO A 283 -12.26 -8.85 12.13
CA PRO A 283 -12.20 -7.63 12.91
C PRO A 283 -13.13 -6.56 12.32
N VAL A 284 -13.47 -5.54 13.11
CA VAL A 284 -14.16 -4.37 12.58
C VAL A 284 -13.16 -3.40 11.93
N MET A 285 -13.65 -2.55 11.02
CA MET A 285 -12.82 -1.64 10.22
C MET A 285 -11.92 -0.74 11.07
N GLN A 286 -12.43 -0.15 12.16
CA GLN A 286 -11.65 0.72 13.05
C GLN A 286 -10.54 0.00 13.85
N GLU A 287 -10.55 -1.32 13.88
CA GLU A 287 -9.46 -2.12 14.44
C GLU A 287 -8.34 -2.34 13.42
N GLN A 288 -8.62 -2.13 12.15
CA GLN A 288 -7.65 -2.27 11.06
C GLN A 288 -7.12 -0.93 10.57
N PHE A 289 -7.97 0.10 10.47
CA PHE A 289 -7.63 1.39 9.87
C PHE A 289 -8.19 2.56 10.67
N ASP A 290 -7.58 3.74 10.53
CA ASP A 290 -8.03 4.98 11.17
C ASP A 290 -9.00 5.76 10.30
N ALA A 291 -8.86 5.65 8.99
CA ALA A 291 -9.63 6.40 8.02
C ALA A 291 -9.94 5.59 6.75
N ILE A 292 -10.93 6.06 6.02
CA ILE A 292 -11.23 5.63 4.66
C ILE A 292 -10.94 6.79 3.70
N LEU A 293 -10.25 6.50 2.59
CA LEU A 293 -10.12 7.38 1.44
C LEU A 293 -11.10 6.94 0.36
N TYR A 294 -12.18 7.70 0.20
CA TYR A 294 -13.19 7.45 -0.83
C TYR A 294 -12.80 8.12 -2.14
N LEU A 295 -12.62 7.35 -3.19
CA LEU A 295 -12.19 7.81 -4.52
C LEU A 295 -13.33 7.89 -5.53
N GLY A 296 -14.54 7.59 -5.10
CA GLY A 296 -15.74 7.50 -5.92
C GLY A 296 -16.40 6.12 -5.86
N PRO A 297 -17.52 5.93 -6.53
CA PRO A 297 -18.20 4.64 -6.58
C PRO A 297 -17.27 3.56 -7.16
N PRO A 298 -17.14 2.38 -6.52
CA PRO A 298 -16.27 1.31 -7.00
C PRO A 298 -16.48 0.95 -8.48
N THR A 299 -17.72 1.05 -8.97
CA THR A 299 -18.07 0.79 -10.36
C THR A 299 -17.59 1.86 -11.37
N ALA A 300 -17.16 3.02 -10.88
CA ALA A 300 -16.63 4.11 -11.71
C ALA A 300 -15.09 4.18 -11.70
N LEU A 301 -14.43 3.33 -10.90
CA LEU A 301 -12.98 3.30 -10.85
C LEU A 301 -12.41 2.60 -12.09
N THR A 302 -11.24 3.06 -12.52
CA THR A 302 -10.54 2.57 -13.71
C THR A 302 -9.15 2.08 -13.35
N TRP A 303 -8.60 1.19 -14.20
CA TRP A 303 -7.28 0.58 -13.98
C TRP A 303 -6.35 0.82 -15.14
N SER A 304 -5.16 1.24 -14.83
CA SER A 304 -4.07 1.42 -15.78
C SER A 304 -3.78 0.10 -16.50
N GLN A 305 -3.67 0.17 -17.81
CA GLN A 305 -3.25 -0.97 -18.64
C GLN A 305 -1.76 -1.25 -18.44
N LEU A 306 -1.33 -2.44 -18.85
CA LEU A 306 0.09 -2.78 -18.92
C LEU A 306 0.84 -1.86 -19.88
N SER A 307 2.09 -1.60 -19.60
CA SER A 307 2.96 -0.83 -20.49
C SER A 307 3.16 -1.58 -21.81
N PRO A 308 3.14 -0.89 -22.95
CA PRO A 308 3.23 -1.53 -24.29
C PRO A 308 4.53 -2.32 -24.54
N THR A 309 5.54 -2.15 -23.71
CA THR A 309 6.86 -2.80 -23.84
C THR A 309 6.89 -4.26 -23.38
N LEU A 310 5.77 -4.80 -22.89
CA LEU A 310 5.63 -6.22 -22.49
C LEU A 310 4.93 -7.09 -23.56
N VAL A 311 4.71 -6.57 -24.74
CA VAL A 311 4.07 -7.32 -25.85
C VAL A 311 5.10 -7.77 -26.87
#